data_9261dd294893d9eec11239fcd331b6fb
#
_entry.id   9261dd294893d9eec11239fcd331b6fb
#
_cell.length_a   1.000
_cell.length_b   1.000
_cell.length_c   1.000
_cell.angle_alpha   90.00
_cell.angle_beta   90.00
_cell.angle_gamma   90.00
#
_symmetry.space_group_name_H-M   'P 1'
#
loop_
_entity.id
_entity.type
_entity.pdbx_description
1 polymer ?
#
loop_
_entity_poly.entity_id
_entity_poly.type
_entity_poly.pdbx_seq_one_letter_code
_entity_poly.pdbx_strand_id
1 'polypeptide(L)'
;KTPEAERTDEQKKLVEQHPFLKITGNWLDQIDGAPKAVIDKKWQPQIDAAAAKKPPPDLLMCLTEIPGQVPVTYLFARGDFNQPRGEVGPGELSVLDNEGLSIPVNDPGLPTTGRRLAYARHLTSGRHPLVARVLVNRFWMHHFGKGLVNTPGEFGIQGELPSHPELLDWLAAEF
;
A
#
# COMPACT_ATOMS: atom_id res chain seq x y z
N LYS A 1 0.10 -30.97 -16.81
CA LYS A 1 -0.71 -30.19 -17.78
C LYS A 1 0.23 -29.18 -18.43
N THR A 2 0.58 -29.41 -19.72
CA THR A 2 1.45 -28.47 -20.43
C THR A 2 0.60 -27.34 -21.00
N PRO A 3 0.90 -26.05 -20.69
CA PRO A 3 0.20 -24.92 -21.28
C PRO A 3 0.24 -24.94 -22.78
N GLU A 4 -0.76 -24.38 -23.47
CA GLU A 4 -0.89 -24.42 -24.91
C GLU A 4 0.33 -23.82 -25.64
N ALA A 5 0.96 -22.79 -25.05
CA ALA A 5 2.15 -22.15 -25.57
C ALA A 5 3.42 -23.02 -25.51
N GLU A 6 3.46 -24.03 -24.64
CA GLU A 6 4.62 -24.89 -24.40
C GLU A 6 4.47 -26.28 -25.05
N ARG A 7 3.39 -26.51 -25.79
CA ARG A 7 3.13 -27.83 -26.45
C ARG A 7 4.01 -28.02 -27.67
N THR A 8 4.60 -29.22 -27.77
CA THR A 8 5.31 -29.64 -28.99
C THR A 8 4.33 -29.83 -30.14
N ASP A 9 4.85 -29.83 -31.38
CA ASP A 9 4.01 -30.01 -32.59
C ASP A 9 3.29 -31.36 -32.63
N GLU A 10 3.89 -32.39 -32.07
CA GLU A 10 3.26 -33.70 -31.90
C GLU A 10 2.10 -33.65 -30.91
N GLN A 11 2.26 -32.91 -29.80
CA GLN A 11 1.20 -32.73 -28.82
C GLN A 11 0.05 -31.90 -29.40
N LYS A 12 0.32 -30.90 -30.24
CA LYS A 12 -0.71 -30.12 -30.94
C LYS A 12 -1.51 -30.98 -31.89
N LYS A 13 -0.85 -31.79 -32.69
CA LYS A 13 -1.52 -32.76 -33.61
C LYS A 13 -2.37 -33.79 -32.88
N LEU A 14 -1.90 -34.26 -31.72
CA LEU A 14 -2.64 -35.22 -30.89
C LEU A 14 -3.92 -34.57 -30.31
N VAL A 15 -3.86 -33.31 -29.94
CA VAL A 15 -5.02 -32.55 -29.44
C VAL A 15 -6.02 -32.23 -30.57
N GLU A 16 -5.55 -32.02 -31.82
CA GLU A 16 -6.42 -31.86 -32.99
C GLU A 16 -7.15 -33.13 -33.36
N GLN A 17 -6.43 -34.27 -33.32
CA GLN A 17 -7.01 -35.60 -33.61
C GLN A 17 -7.98 -36.05 -32.50
N HIS A 18 -7.76 -35.60 -31.28
CA HIS A 18 -8.54 -35.98 -30.10
C HIS A 18 -9.02 -34.74 -29.34
N PRO A 19 -10.09 -34.05 -29.79
CA PRO A 19 -10.60 -32.84 -29.19
C PRO A 19 -10.95 -32.96 -27.69
N PHE A 20 -11.27 -34.16 -27.21
CA PHE A 20 -11.52 -34.45 -25.80
C PHE A 20 -10.29 -34.27 -24.89
N LEU A 21 -9.09 -34.14 -25.45
CA LEU A 21 -7.88 -33.79 -24.70
C LEU A 21 -7.77 -32.29 -24.36
N LYS A 22 -8.58 -31.44 -24.97
CA LYS A 22 -8.74 -30.04 -24.60
C LYS A 22 -9.64 -29.94 -23.37
N ILE A 23 -9.15 -30.30 -22.19
CA ILE A 23 -9.89 -30.15 -20.95
C ILE A 23 -9.92 -28.66 -20.57
N THR A 24 -10.94 -27.95 -21.01
CA THR A 24 -11.32 -26.63 -20.45
C THR A 24 -12.39 -26.84 -19.38
N GLY A 25 -12.49 -25.93 -18.40
CA GLY A 25 -13.39 -26.11 -17.24
C GLY A 25 -14.87 -26.40 -17.55
N ASN A 26 -15.32 -26.14 -18.79
CA ASN A 26 -16.70 -26.34 -19.21
C ASN A 26 -16.93 -27.66 -19.98
N TRP A 27 -15.95 -28.51 -20.06
CA TRP A 27 -16.07 -29.79 -20.84
C TRP A 27 -16.98 -30.82 -20.21
N LEU A 28 -17.23 -30.73 -18.91
CA LEU A 28 -18.21 -31.57 -18.22
C LEU A 28 -19.62 -31.39 -18.80
N ASP A 29 -19.91 -30.24 -19.42
CA ASP A 29 -21.20 -29.96 -20.06
C ASP A 29 -21.38 -30.70 -21.42
N GLN A 30 -20.29 -31.18 -22.01
CA GLN A 30 -20.26 -31.86 -23.31
C GLN A 30 -20.16 -33.39 -23.18
N ILE A 31 -19.78 -33.88 -22.00
CA ILE A 31 -19.79 -35.30 -21.67
C ILE A 31 -21.14 -35.57 -20.99
N ASP A 32 -21.81 -36.67 -21.40
CA ASP A 32 -23.07 -37.17 -20.90
C ASP A 32 -23.50 -36.54 -19.57
N GLY A 33 -24.64 -35.82 -19.50
CA GLY A 33 -25.02 -34.94 -18.41
C GLY A 33 -25.18 -35.61 -17.02
N ALA A 34 -25.00 -36.93 -16.92
CA ALA A 34 -25.07 -37.69 -15.67
C ALA A 34 -23.99 -37.27 -14.63
N PRO A 35 -22.70 -37.13 -15.00
CA PRO A 35 -21.67 -36.67 -14.05
C PRO A 35 -21.92 -35.27 -13.55
N LYS A 36 -22.39 -34.35 -14.40
CA LYS A 36 -22.72 -32.97 -14.02
C LYS A 36 -23.90 -32.94 -13.07
N ALA A 37 -24.97 -33.69 -13.35
CA ALA A 37 -26.13 -33.76 -12.47
C ALA A 37 -25.78 -34.27 -11.06
N VAL A 38 -24.81 -35.20 -10.94
CA VAL A 38 -24.30 -35.66 -9.64
C VAL A 38 -23.50 -34.55 -8.93
N ILE A 39 -22.66 -33.81 -9.66
CA ILE A 39 -21.90 -32.70 -9.10
C ILE A 39 -22.83 -31.60 -8.62
N ASP A 40 -23.74 -31.15 -9.46
CA ASP A 40 -24.66 -30.06 -9.15
C ASP A 40 -25.62 -30.42 -8.01
N LYS A 41 -26.13 -31.63 -7.98
CA LYS A 41 -27.10 -32.08 -6.97
C LYS A 41 -26.48 -32.49 -5.64
N LYS A 42 -25.32 -33.14 -5.67
CA LYS A 42 -24.70 -33.72 -4.46
C LYS A 42 -23.58 -32.85 -3.89
N TRP A 43 -22.72 -32.31 -4.73
CA TRP A 43 -21.49 -31.68 -4.29
C TRP A 43 -21.57 -30.15 -4.28
N GLN A 44 -22.25 -29.53 -5.26
CA GLN A 44 -22.35 -28.08 -5.33
C GLN A 44 -22.97 -27.47 -4.05
N PRO A 45 -24.07 -28.01 -3.48
CA PRO A 45 -24.61 -27.49 -2.23
C PRO A 45 -23.65 -27.58 -1.03
N GLN A 46 -22.78 -28.62 -1.02
CA GLN A 46 -21.79 -28.76 0.05
C GLN A 46 -20.63 -27.77 -0.14
N ILE A 47 -20.23 -27.53 -1.37
CA ILE A 47 -19.23 -26.52 -1.72
C ILE A 47 -19.73 -25.14 -1.35
N ASP A 48 -20.97 -24.80 -1.72
CA ASP A 48 -21.60 -23.51 -1.41
C ASP A 48 -21.76 -23.30 0.09
N ALA A 49 -22.16 -24.34 0.82
CA ALA A 49 -22.25 -24.30 2.28
C ALA A 49 -20.88 -24.14 2.97
N ALA A 50 -19.85 -24.73 2.40
CA ALA A 50 -18.47 -24.54 2.89
C ALA A 50 -17.93 -23.16 2.53
N ALA A 51 -18.21 -22.68 1.32
CA ALA A 51 -17.82 -21.35 0.86
C ALA A 51 -18.51 -20.23 1.68
N ALA A 52 -19.79 -20.42 2.04
CA ALA A 52 -20.53 -19.49 2.88
C ALA A 52 -19.97 -19.36 4.32
N LYS A 53 -19.25 -20.38 4.80
CA LYS A 53 -18.57 -20.34 6.10
C LYS A 53 -17.21 -19.64 6.05
N LYS A 54 -16.67 -19.40 4.86
CA LYS A 54 -15.40 -18.72 4.69
C LYS A 54 -15.62 -17.23 4.99
N PRO A 55 -14.91 -16.65 5.96
CA PRO A 55 -14.98 -15.21 6.22
C PRO A 55 -14.55 -14.47 4.95
N PRO A 56 -15.16 -13.31 4.67
CA PRO A 56 -14.68 -12.46 3.59
C PRO A 56 -13.20 -12.13 3.83
N PRO A 57 -12.37 -12.06 2.78
CA PRO A 57 -10.99 -11.65 2.95
C PRO A 57 -10.96 -10.22 3.49
N ASP A 58 -10.18 -10.01 4.55
CA ASP A 58 -9.89 -8.67 5.06
C ASP A 58 -9.06 -7.92 4.02
N LEU A 59 -9.74 -7.09 3.24
CA LEU A 59 -9.11 -6.27 2.22
C LEU A 59 -8.76 -4.91 2.81
N LEU A 60 -7.47 -4.62 2.92
CA LEU A 60 -6.98 -3.29 3.21
C LEU A 60 -6.69 -2.58 1.89
N MET A 61 -7.32 -1.42 1.72
CA MET A 61 -6.95 -0.53 0.62
C MET A 61 -5.60 0.11 0.94
N CYS A 62 -4.61 -0.15 0.12
CA CYS A 62 -3.28 0.43 0.25
C CYS A 62 -2.83 1.07 -1.06
N LEU A 63 -2.03 2.13 -0.92
CA LEU A 63 -1.34 2.72 -2.06
C LEU A 63 -0.12 1.84 -2.39
N THR A 64 -0.05 1.41 -3.64
CA THR A 64 1.10 0.67 -4.15
C THR A 64 1.70 1.38 -5.36
N GLU A 65 2.93 1.06 -5.66
CA GLU A 65 3.64 1.56 -6.85
C GLU A 65 3.60 0.48 -7.94
N ILE A 66 3.64 0.91 -9.19
CA ILE A 66 3.76 -0.03 -10.31
C ILE A 66 5.20 -0.56 -10.32
N PRO A 67 5.42 -1.88 -10.20
CA PRO A 67 6.75 -2.46 -10.16
C PRO A 67 7.59 -2.04 -11.37
N GLY A 68 8.85 -1.66 -11.12
CA GLY A 68 9.79 -1.23 -12.17
C GLY A 68 9.57 0.19 -12.71
N GLN A 69 8.56 0.91 -12.24
CA GLN A 69 8.35 2.31 -12.61
C GLN A 69 8.81 3.23 -11.48
N VAL A 70 9.84 4.03 -11.75
CA VAL A 70 10.29 5.08 -10.83
C VAL A 70 9.65 6.40 -11.27
N PRO A 71 8.69 6.95 -10.50
CA PRO A 71 8.03 8.20 -10.89
C PRO A 71 9.01 9.37 -10.78
N VAL A 72 9.06 10.17 -11.82
CA VAL A 72 9.78 11.45 -11.83
C VAL A 72 8.82 12.55 -11.41
N THR A 73 9.26 13.39 -10.47
CA THR A 73 8.49 14.54 -9.98
C THR A 73 9.18 15.83 -10.42
N TYR A 74 8.39 16.79 -10.85
CA TYR A 74 8.90 18.08 -11.33
C TYR A 74 8.40 19.22 -10.46
N LEU A 75 9.20 20.25 -10.37
CA LEU A 75 8.76 21.56 -9.90
C LEU A 75 7.94 22.22 -11.01
N PHE A 76 6.71 22.60 -10.72
CA PHE A 76 5.84 23.23 -11.68
C PHE A 76 5.85 24.76 -11.55
N ALA A 77 5.96 25.47 -12.69
CA ALA A 77 5.89 26.92 -12.70
C ALA A 77 4.53 27.41 -12.20
N ARG A 78 4.51 28.11 -11.07
CA ARG A 78 3.28 28.62 -10.42
C ARG A 78 2.19 27.54 -10.19
N GLY A 79 2.59 26.27 -10.05
CA GLY A 79 1.67 25.15 -9.87
C GLY A 79 1.00 24.65 -11.17
N ASP A 80 1.35 25.17 -12.32
CA ASP A 80 0.82 24.72 -13.60
C ASP A 80 1.53 23.44 -14.06
N PHE A 81 0.79 22.33 -14.04
CA PHE A 81 1.33 21.00 -14.40
C PHE A 81 1.78 20.88 -15.87
N ASN A 82 1.31 21.77 -16.75
CA ASN A 82 1.77 21.83 -18.14
C ASN A 82 3.12 22.55 -18.31
N GLN A 83 3.64 23.13 -17.23
CA GLN A 83 4.91 23.85 -17.22
C GLN A 83 5.92 23.22 -16.25
N PRO A 84 6.37 21.97 -16.50
CA PRO A 84 7.38 21.34 -15.66
C PRO A 84 8.72 22.09 -15.83
N ARG A 85 9.40 22.29 -14.71
CA ARG A 85 10.76 22.85 -14.62
C ARG A 85 11.75 21.78 -14.21
N GLY A 86 12.60 22.03 -13.23
CA GLY A 86 13.58 21.09 -12.77
C GLY A 86 12.98 19.86 -12.09
N GLU A 87 13.63 18.72 -12.20
CA GLU A 87 13.29 17.51 -11.47
C GLU A 87 13.54 17.70 -9.98
N VAL A 88 12.66 17.10 -9.15
CA VAL A 88 12.75 17.15 -7.69
C VAL A 88 12.85 15.72 -7.15
N GLY A 89 13.92 15.48 -6.40
CA GLY A 89 14.09 14.22 -5.67
C GLY A 89 13.20 14.12 -4.42
N PRO A 90 13.04 12.91 -3.86
CA PRO A 90 12.36 12.74 -2.60
C PRO A 90 13.17 13.34 -1.45
N GLY A 91 12.51 13.97 -0.51
CA GLY A 91 13.17 14.62 0.62
C GLY A 91 12.19 15.08 1.68
N GLU A 92 12.71 15.61 2.76
CA GLU A 92 11.97 16.29 3.82
C GLU A 92 12.09 17.81 3.63
N LEU A 93 11.26 18.57 4.31
CA LEU A 93 11.42 20.01 4.41
C LEU A 93 12.76 20.34 5.08
N SER A 94 13.57 21.17 4.46
CA SER A 94 14.92 21.50 4.97
C SER A 94 14.91 22.06 6.39
N VAL A 95 13.83 22.71 6.82
CA VAL A 95 13.66 23.23 8.19
C VAL A 95 13.44 22.12 9.22
N LEU A 96 12.99 20.93 8.80
CA LEU A 96 12.75 19.78 9.66
C LEU A 96 13.85 18.70 9.53
N ASP A 97 14.70 18.83 8.54
CA ASP A 97 15.77 17.89 8.26
C ASP A 97 17.04 18.27 9.03
N ASN A 98 17.09 17.91 10.31
CA ASN A 98 18.24 18.19 11.18
C ASN A 98 19.45 17.26 10.94
N GLU A 99 19.25 16.13 10.26
CA GLU A 99 20.26 15.06 10.14
C GLU A 99 20.62 14.69 8.69
N GLY A 100 20.11 15.41 7.69
CA GLY A 100 20.35 15.10 6.28
C GLY A 100 19.67 13.80 5.85
N LEU A 101 18.35 13.72 6.00
CA LEU A 101 17.56 12.57 5.60
C LEU A 101 17.81 12.20 4.13
N SER A 102 18.33 11.01 3.90
CA SER A 102 18.44 10.44 2.56
C SER A 102 17.29 9.50 2.27
N ILE A 103 16.35 9.96 1.47
CA ILE A 103 15.30 9.08 0.91
C ILE A 103 15.81 8.57 -0.43
N PRO A 104 15.89 7.24 -0.65
CA PRO A 104 16.38 6.69 -1.90
C PRO A 104 15.44 7.08 -3.05
N VAL A 105 16.00 7.39 -4.21
CA VAL A 105 15.20 7.58 -5.43
C VAL A 105 14.56 6.27 -5.84
N ASN A 106 15.28 5.17 -5.70
CA ASN A 106 14.82 3.81 -5.90
C ASN A 106 15.67 2.85 -5.05
N ASP A 107 15.02 2.00 -4.26
CA ASP A 107 15.68 0.94 -3.49
C ASP A 107 15.64 -0.37 -4.28
N PRO A 108 16.76 -0.87 -4.81
CA PRO A 108 16.79 -2.09 -5.62
C PRO A 108 16.46 -3.35 -4.81
N GLY A 109 16.48 -3.30 -3.49
CA GLY A 109 16.12 -4.41 -2.60
C GLY A 109 14.62 -4.57 -2.37
N LEU A 110 13.79 -3.64 -2.89
CA LEU A 110 12.35 -3.63 -2.69
C LEU A 110 11.60 -3.74 -4.02
N PRO A 111 10.39 -4.32 -4.03
CA PRO A 111 9.52 -4.34 -5.20
C PRO A 111 8.93 -2.96 -5.56
N THR A 112 9.14 -1.96 -4.72
CA THR A 112 8.72 -0.57 -4.85
C THR A 112 9.93 0.35 -4.74
N THR A 113 9.78 1.65 -5.00
CA THR A 113 10.88 2.62 -4.85
C THR A 113 11.44 2.71 -3.43
N GLY A 114 10.71 2.25 -2.41
CA GLY A 114 11.11 2.35 -1.01
C GLY A 114 10.95 3.74 -0.39
N ARG A 115 10.59 4.76 -1.16
CA ARG A 115 10.49 6.18 -0.70
C ARG A 115 9.58 6.34 0.51
N ARG A 116 8.35 5.80 0.44
CA ARG A 116 7.38 5.89 1.55
C ARG A 116 7.84 5.14 2.78
N LEU A 117 8.48 3.99 2.61
CA LEU A 117 9.03 3.22 3.73
C LEU A 117 10.19 3.96 4.39
N ALA A 118 11.10 4.55 3.62
CA ALA A 118 12.20 5.35 4.15
C ALA A 118 11.68 6.56 4.93
N TYR A 119 10.70 7.27 4.38
CA TYR A 119 10.07 8.41 5.06
C TYR A 119 9.32 7.99 6.33
N ALA A 120 8.55 6.89 6.29
CA ALA A 120 7.87 6.37 7.47
C ALA A 120 8.87 6.01 8.59
N ARG A 121 9.99 5.38 8.26
CA ARG A 121 11.06 5.08 9.22
C ARG A 121 11.67 6.34 9.82
N HIS A 122 11.83 7.39 9.02
CA HIS A 122 12.28 8.69 9.52
C HIS A 122 11.27 9.30 10.51
N LEU A 123 9.99 9.37 10.15
CA LEU A 123 8.94 9.89 11.02
C LEU A 123 8.82 9.15 12.35
N THR A 124 9.08 7.83 12.35
CA THR A 124 8.98 6.97 13.54
C THR A 124 10.32 6.73 14.23
N SER A 125 11.37 7.44 13.85
CA SER A 125 12.71 7.26 14.42
C SER A 125 12.90 7.85 15.82
N GLY A 126 11.94 8.61 16.32
CA GLY A 126 12.07 9.41 17.53
C GLY A 126 12.89 10.69 17.37
N ARG A 127 13.46 10.94 16.19
CA ARG A 127 14.33 12.12 15.94
C ARG A 127 13.63 13.24 15.20
N HIS A 128 12.48 12.95 14.61
CA HIS A 128 11.71 13.97 13.91
C HIS A 128 11.17 14.99 14.91
N PRO A 129 11.44 16.30 14.75
CA PRO A 129 11.21 17.31 15.79
C PRO A 129 9.74 17.54 16.13
N LEU A 130 8.82 17.26 15.22
CA LEU A 130 7.40 17.58 15.39
C LEU A 130 6.51 16.39 15.68
N VAL A 131 6.81 15.18 15.19
CA VAL A 131 5.88 14.04 15.26
C VAL A 131 5.45 13.73 16.69
N ALA A 132 6.41 13.53 17.60
CA ALA A 132 6.11 13.24 18.99
C ALA A 132 5.40 14.42 19.69
N ARG A 133 5.86 15.65 19.48
CA ARG A 133 5.23 16.85 20.07
C ARG A 133 3.77 17.00 19.64
N VAL A 134 3.47 16.83 18.36
CA VAL A 134 2.09 16.92 17.84
C VAL A 134 1.20 15.84 18.41
N LEU A 135 1.68 14.57 18.47
CA LEU A 135 0.91 13.45 19.00
C LEU A 135 0.63 13.64 20.50
N VAL A 136 1.65 13.93 21.28
CA VAL A 136 1.53 14.18 22.72
C VAL A 136 0.56 15.34 23.00
N ASN A 137 0.66 16.44 22.27
CA ASN A 137 -0.26 17.56 22.43
C ASN A 137 -1.71 17.17 22.12
N ARG A 138 -1.94 16.32 21.12
CA ARG A 138 -3.29 15.81 20.80
C ARG A 138 -3.80 14.88 21.89
N PHE A 139 -2.98 13.95 22.41
CA PHE A 139 -3.36 13.10 23.52
C PHE A 139 -3.67 13.93 24.77
N TRP A 140 -2.82 14.90 25.10
CA TRP A 140 -3.07 15.83 26.18
C TRP A 140 -4.41 16.57 26.03
N MET A 141 -4.68 17.08 24.83
CA MET A 141 -5.95 17.78 24.55
C MET A 141 -7.17 16.85 24.74
N HIS A 142 -7.08 15.58 24.32
CA HIS A 142 -8.17 14.63 24.50
C HIS A 142 -8.42 14.25 25.97
N HIS A 143 -7.38 14.28 26.81
CA HIS A 143 -7.52 13.98 28.23
C HIS A 143 -7.93 15.20 29.07
N PHE A 144 -7.42 16.36 28.73
CA PHE A 144 -7.58 17.59 29.55
C PHE A 144 -8.42 18.66 28.87
N GLY A 145 -8.96 18.42 27.70
CA GLY A 145 -9.85 19.33 26.96
C GLY A 145 -9.12 20.43 26.19
N LYS A 146 -7.90 20.81 26.58
CA LYS A 146 -7.08 21.84 25.94
C LYS A 146 -5.66 21.35 25.78
N GLY A 147 -5.04 21.62 24.62
CA GLY A 147 -3.65 21.26 24.36
C GLY A 147 -2.65 22.11 25.13
N LEU A 148 -1.44 21.61 25.30
CA LEU A 148 -0.29 22.41 25.72
C LEU A 148 0.01 23.49 24.69
N VAL A 149 -0.12 23.16 23.39
CA VAL A 149 -0.25 24.11 22.29
C VAL A 149 -1.72 24.16 21.92
N ASN A 150 -2.35 25.32 22.05
CA ASN A 150 -3.79 25.47 21.84
C ASN A 150 -4.20 25.48 20.36
N THR A 151 -3.24 25.56 19.45
CA THR A 151 -3.40 25.46 18.00
C THR A 151 -2.88 24.10 17.51
N PRO A 152 -3.62 22.98 17.70
CA PRO A 152 -3.11 21.62 17.48
C PRO A 152 -2.82 21.29 16.01
N GLY A 153 -3.30 22.10 15.09
CA GLY A 153 -3.01 22.01 13.65
C GLY A 153 -1.89 22.92 13.17
N GLU A 154 -1.35 23.78 14.05
CA GLU A 154 -0.34 24.77 13.68
C GLU A 154 0.73 24.87 14.77
N PHE A 155 1.89 24.30 14.49
CA PHE A 155 3.08 24.33 15.36
C PHE A 155 4.17 25.25 14.82
N GLY A 156 3.85 26.02 13.78
CA GLY A 156 4.76 26.98 13.16
C GLY A 156 4.56 28.42 13.67
N ILE A 157 5.07 29.36 12.90
CA ILE A 157 5.07 30.81 13.25
C ILE A 157 3.66 31.37 13.49
N GLN A 158 2.63 30.81 12.86
CA GLN A 158 1.24 31.28 13.04
C GLN A 158 0.53 30.62 14.21
N GLY A 159 1.13 29.58 14.79
CA GLY A 159 0.59 28.90 15.96
C GLY A 159 0.89 29.61 17.26
N GLU A 160 0.15 29.23 18.31
CA GLU A 160 0.41 29.67 19.68
C GLU A 160 1.65 28.98 20.25
N LEU A 161 2.39 29.65 21.08
CA LEU A 161 3.48 29.03 21.84
C LEU A 161 2.92 28.05 22.87
N PRO A 162 3.64 26.98 23.21
CA PRO A 162 3.21 26.05 24.23
C PRO A 162 3.14 26.73 25.60
N SER A 163 2.08 26.45 26.34
CA SER A 163 1.90 26.96 27.70
C SER A 163 2.98 26.46 28.66
N HIS A 164 3.48 25.27 28.46
CA HIS A 164 4.53 24.59 29.23
C HIS A 164 5.51 23.89 28.27
N PRO A 165 6.47 24.60 27.68
CA PRO A 165 7.37 24.06 26.67
C PRO A 165 8.21 22.88 27.18
N GLU A 166 8.77 23.00 28.39
CA GLU A 166 9.57 21.95 29.01
C GLU A 166 8.77 20.65 29.24
N LEU A 167 7.51 20.77 29.64
CA LEU A 167 6.63 19.64 29.82
C LEU A 167 6.30 18.97 28.46
N LEU A 168 6.03 19.76 27.43
CA LEU A 168 5.78 19.25 26.08
C LEU A 168 7.00 18.49 25.55
N ASP A 169 8.20 19.04 25.74
CA ASP A 169 9.44 18.43 25.29
C ASP A 169 9.76 17.15 26.07
N TRP A 170 9.57 17.16 27.38
CA TRP A 170 9.75 15.96 28.20
C TRP A 170 8.79 14.85 27.79
N LEU A 171 7.50 15.14 27.67
CA LEU A 171 6.50 14.17 27.22
C LEU A 171 6.78 13.63 25.81
N ALA A 172 7.28 14.48 24.91
CA ALA A 172 7.65 14.08 23.56
C ALA A 172 8.90 13.20 23.53
N ALA A 173 9.79 13.35 24.48
CA ALA A 173 11.00 12.52 24.61
C ALA A 173 10.71 11.15 25.24
N GLU A 174 9.70 11.05 26.09
CA GLU A 174 9.26 9.80 26.71
C GLU A 174 8.34 8.97 25.79
N PHE A 175 7.75 9.60 24.77
CA PHE A 175 6.85 8.96 23.81
C PHE A 175 7.62 8.13 22.76
#